data_fec0d3f6c730c35ddac9698301478348
#
_entry.id   fec0d3f6c730c35ddac9698301478348
#
_cell.length_a   1.000
_cell.length_b   1.000
_cell.length_c   1.000
_cell.angle_alpha   90.00
_cell.angle_beta   90.00
_cell.angle_gamma   90.00
#
_symmetry.space_group_name_H-M   'P 1'
#
loop_
_entity.id
_entity.type
_entity.pdbx_description
1 polymer ?
#
loop_
_entity_poly.entity_id
_entity_poly.type
_entity_poly.pdbx_seq_one_letter_code
_entity_poly.pdbx_strand_id
1 'polypeptide(L)'
;RWNMLYNKYFKSKSGEVRSIQANFDKIKTGEISSYDPIVQKYAAQIHWDWRLLSSLIRRESRFNKEAHSRFGAYGLMQVLPRTANQFGIQEHQLGVPEYNIIAGTRFIQWLEHYWSDKLPDTLDHKPFILASYNAGPGHVLDAMRLAEKNGLDPHIWYGNVEIMLLNKSKPTYYKDPVVRHGYCRGKEPVFYVKDIYKYFEYYKVFTDEQTQIIPLNATAAL
;
A
#
# COMPACT_ATOMS: atom_id res chain seq x y z
N ARG A 1 -10.85 0.09 19.23
CA ARG A 1 -10.85 -1.02 18.23
C ARG A 1 -9.54 -1.10 17.44
N TRP A 2 -8.98 0.04 16.96
CA TRP A 2 -7.71 0.12 16.25
C TRP A 2 -6.51 -0.34 17.09
N ASN A 3 -6.39 0.10 18.36
CA ASN A 3 -5.32 -0.30 19.27
C ASN A 3 -5.30 -1.82 19.56
N MET A 4 -6.45 -2.49 19.53
CA MET A 4 -6.53 -3.94 19.75
C MET A 4 -6.05 -4.71 18.51
N LEU A 5 -6.37 -4.24 17.30
CA LEU A 5 -5.91 -4.81 16.03
C LEU A 5 -4.40 -4.55 15.84
N TYR A 6 -3.93 -3.34 16.14
CA TYR A 6 -2.51 -2.99 16.16
C TYR A 6 -1.72 -3.92 17.09
N ASN A 7 -2.15 -4.11 18.33
CA ASN A 7 -1.48 -4.99 19.27
C ASN A 7 -1.47 -6.45 18.85
N LYS A 8 -2.53 -6.94 18.20
CA LYS A 8 -2.65 -8.32 17.71
C LYS A 8 -1.71 -8.61 16.54
N TYR A 9 -1.51 -7.64 15.62
CA TYR A 9 -0.77 -7.87 14.39
C TYR A 9 0.64 -7.28 14.39
N PHE A 10 0.93 -6.28 15.24
CA PHE A 10 2.16 -5.50 15.17
C PHE A 10 3.07 -5.60 16.42
N LYS A 11 2.55 -6.00 17.57
CA LYS A 11 3.36 -6.04 18.82
C LYS A 11 4.28 -7.27 18.99
N SER A 12 4.21 -8.26 18.13
CA SER A 12 5.00 -9.48 18.29
C SER A 12 6.20 -9.50 17.35
N LYS A 13 7.25 -8.75 17.66
CA LYS A 13 8.64 -9.06 17.30
C LYS A 13 9.56 -7.85 17.51
N SER A 14 10.11 -7.74 18.69
CA SER A 14 11.12 -6.71 19.04
C SER A 14 12.41 -6.74 18.18
N GLY A 15 12.70 -7.86 17.52
CA GLY A 15 13.87 -7.99 16.63
C GLY A 15 13.72 -7.33 15.27
N GLU A 16 12.51 -7.36 14.66
CA GLU A 16 12.26 -6.74 13.37
C GLU A 16 12.17 -5.21 13.44
N VAL A 17 11.61 -4.69 14.55
CA VAL A 17 11.59 -3.24 14.80
C VAL A 17 13.01 -2.70 14.93
N ARG A 18 13.93 -3.41 15.62
CA ARG A 18 15.35 -3.03 15.71
C ARG A 18 16.06 -3.07 14.35
N SER A 19 15.78 -4.05 13.49
CA SER A 19 16.39 -4.10 12.15
C SER A 19 15.87 -3.02 11.20
N ILE A 20 14.61 -2.61 11.37
CA ILE A 20 14.04 -1.47 10.67
C ILE A 20 14.70 -0.19 11.18
N GLN A 21 14.82 -0.01 12.49
CA GLN A 21 15.46 1.13 13.13
C GLN A 21 16.94 1.27 12.72
N ALA A 22 17.71 0.19 12.70
CA ALA A 22 19.11 0.21 12.28
C ALA A 22 19.33 0.63 10.81
N ASN A 23 18.34 0.43 9.94
CA ASN A 23 18.38 0.91 8.55
C ASN A 23 17.99 2.40 8.44
N PHE A 24 17.34 2.97 9.46
CA PHE A 24 16.88 4.36 9.50
C PHE A 24 17.82 5.28 10.30
N ASP A 25 18.68 4.77 11.17
CA ASP A 25 19.71 5.56 11.86
C ASP A 25 20.69 6.26 10.90
N LYS A 26 20.61 5.92 9.61
CA LYS A 26 21.33 6.58 8.51
C LYS A 26 20.59 7.79 7.91
N ILE A 27 19.30 7.99 8.19
CA ILE A 27 18.50 9.09 7.63
C ILE A 27 18.42 10.20 8.69
N LYS A 28 19.48 11.01 8.76
CA LYS A 28 19.60 12.13 9.74
C LYS A 28 18.77 13.36 9.39
N THR A 29 17.95 13.37 8.34
CA THR A 29 17.35 14.58 7.77
C THR A 29 15.84 14.71 7.91
N GLY A 30 15.14 13.74 8.50
CA GLY A 30 13.65 13.74 8.53
C GLY A 30 13.00 13.39 7.19
N GLU A 31 13.80 13.07 6.17
CA GLU A 31 13.33 12.66 4.85
C GLU A 31 13.19 11.15 4.77
N ILE A 32 12.07 10.67 4.20
CA ILE A 32 11.86 9.25 3.92
C ILE A 32 12.70 8.84 2.70
N SER A 33 12.74 9.71 1.69
CA SER A 33 13.49 9.51 0.45
C SER A 33 13.72 10.83 -0.28
N SER A 34 14.65 10.83 -1.24
CA SER A 34 14.86 11.97 -2.16
C SER A 34 13.63 12.26 -3.05
N TYR A 35 12.62 11.42 -3.03
CA TYR A 35 11.39 11.59 -3.80
C TYR A 35 10.24 12.23 -3.00
N ASP A 36 10.45 12.56 -1.74
CA ASP A 36 9.41 13.09 -0.86
C ASP A 36 8.65 14.30 -1.45
N PRO A 37 9.28 15.29 -2.09
CA PRO A 37 8.55 16.42 -2.68
C PRO A 37 7.56 15.98 -3.76
N ILE A 38 7.96 15.03 -4.62
CA ILE A 38 7.08 14.50 -5.68
C ILE A 38 5.98 13.63 -5.09
N VAL A 39 6.32 12.80 -4.10
CA VAL A 39 5.36 11.92 -3.42
C VAL A 39 4.30 12.75 -2.70
N GLN A 40 4.69 13.80 -1.98
CA GLN A 40 3.76 14.72 -1.30
C GLN A 40 2.81 15.39 -2.29
N LYS A 41 3.34 15.90 -3.41
CA LYS A 41 2.56 16.53 -4.49
C LYS A 41 1.45 15.60 -5.01
N TYR A 42 1.78 14.36 -5.34
CA TYR A 42 0.82 13.44 -5.94
C TYR A 42 -0.06 12.71 -4.91
N ALA A 43 0.40 12.52 -3.69
CA ALA A 43 -0.42 12.02 -2.59
C ALA A 43 -1.55 13.00 -2.25
N ALA A 44 -1.26 14.31 -2.24
CA ALA A 44 -2.28 15.34 -2.02
C ALA A 44 -3.38 15.31 -3.10
N GLN A 45 -3.05 15.02 -4.37
CA GLN A 45 -4.02 14.94 -5.47
C GLN A 45 -5.01 13.78 -5.33
N ILE A 46 -4.60 12.70 -4.64
CA ILE A 46 -5.45 11.53 -4.36
C ILE A 46 -5.94 11.51 -2.92
N HIS A 47 -5.80 12.60 -2.17
CA HIS A 47 -6.21 12.72 -0.76
C HIS A 47 -5.64 11.62 0.16
N TRP A 48 -4.44 11.13 -0.15
CA TRP A 48 -3.72 10.18 0.69
C TRP A 48 -2.66 10.88 1.55
N ASP A 49 -2.42 10.33 2.73
CA ASP A 49 -1.22 10.67 3.49
C ASP A 49 0.02 10.27 2.66
N TRP A 50 0.92 11.23 2.40
CA TRP A 50 2.11 11.00 1.59
C TRP A 50 3.02 9.89 2.16
N ARG A 51 2.98 9.68 3.48
CA ARG A 51 3.72 8.63 4.16
C ARG A 51 3.16 7.23 3.84
N LEU A 52 1.83 7.13 3.61
CA LEU A 52 1.21 5.90 3.12
C LEU A 52 1.63 5.61 1.67
N LEU A 53 1.66 6.62 0.82
CA LEU A 53 2.16 6.49 -0.56
C LEU A 53 3.65 6.14 -0.58
N SER A 54 4.47 6.76 0.28
CA SER A 54 5.89 6.40 0.46
C SER A 54 6.06 4.96 0.92
N SER A 55 5.17 4.46 1.78
CA SER A 55 5.18 3.07 2.26
C SER A 55 4.88 2.08 1.15
N LEU A 56 3.96 2.42 0.24
CA LEU A 56 3.69 1.65 -0.96
C LEU A 56 4.93 1.62 -1.87
N ILE A 57 5.53 2.77 -2.18
CA ILE A 57 6.75 2.87 -3.00
C ILE A 57 7.89 2.05 -2.39
N ARG A 58 8.07 2.13 -1.07
CA ARG A 58 9.06 1.28 -0.39
C ARG A 58 8.78 -0.21 -0.58
N ARG A 59 7.53 -0.62 -0.51
CA ARG A 59 7.15 -2.03 -0.67
C ARG A 59 7.34 -2.51 -2.10
N GLU A 60 7.11 -1.66 -3.09
CA GLU A 60 7.26 -1.97 -4.51
C GLU A 60 8.72 -2.03 -4.97
N SER A 61 9.48 -0.98 -4.71
CA SER A 61 10.82 -0.82 -5.29
C SER A 61 11.94 -0.54 -4.29
N ARG A 62 11.61 -0.30 -3.01
CA ARG A 62 12.55 0.27 -2.02
C ARG A 62 13.15 1.59 -2.49
N PHE A 63 12.35 2.41 -3.20
CA PHE A 63 12.75 3.66 -3.82
C PHE A 63 13.79 3.53 -4.95
N ASN A 64 13.94 2.34 -5.52
CA ASN A 64 14.80 2.15 -6.69
C ASN A 64 14.00 2.45 -7.97
N LYS A 65 14.31 3.58 -8.62
CA LYS A 65 13.66 3.99 -9.88
C LYS A 65 13.95 3.05 -11.06
N GLU A 66 15.03 2.27 -10.98
CA GLU A 66 15.43 1.30 -12.00
C GLU A 66 14.90 -0.11 -11.70
N ALA A 67 14.04 -0.26 -10.70
CA ALA A 67 13.52 -1.58 -10.34
C ALA A 67 12.68 -2.18 -11.47
N HIS A 68 12.99 -3.42 -11.85
CA HIS A 68 12.25 -4.22 -12.82
C HIS A 68 11.77 -5.51 -12.18
N SER A 69 10.50 -5.85 -12.36
CA SER A 69 10.01 -7.16 -11.99
C SER A 69 10.14 -8.15 -13.16
N ARG A 70 10.15 -9.44 -12.84
CA ARG A 70 10.10 -10.51 -13.85
C ARG A 70 8.83 -10.49 -14.71
N PHE A 71 7.80 -9.75 -14.30
CA PHE A 71 6.54 -9.60 -15.02
C PHE A 71 6.47 -8.29 -15.82
N GLY A 72 7.58 -7.53 -15.90
CA GLY A 72 7.68 -6.30 -16.67
C GLY A 72 7.14 -5.06 -15.94
N ALA A 73 6.88 -5.12 -14.65
CA ALA A 73 6.58 -3.92 -13.88
C ALA A 73 7.85 -3.10 -13.66
N TYR A 74 7.72 -1.77 -13.71
CA TYR A 74 8.85 -0.85 -13.75
C TYR A 74 8.76 0.26 -12.71
N GLY A 75 9.92 0.67 -12.19
CA GLY A 75 10.16 1.91 -11.46
C GLY A 75 9.67 1.91 -10.02
N LEU A 76 9.52 3.11 -9.47
CA LEU A 76 9.24 3.37 -8.06
C LEU A 76 7.97 2.67 -7.55
N MET A 77 6.90 2.71 -8.33
CA MET A 77 5.60 2.14 -7.99
C MET A 77 5.31 0.81 -8.72
N GLN A 78 6.31 0.23 -9.40
CA GLN A 78 6.20 -1.05 -10.11
C GLN A 78 4.97 -1.12 -11.02
N VAL A 79 4.80 -0.12 -11.87
CA VAL A 79 3.66 -0.05 -12.79
C VAL A 79 3.96 -0.85 -14.05
N LEU A 80 3.00 -1.66 -14.47
CA LEU A 80 3.08 -2.36 -15.76
C LEU A 80 2.87 -1.39 -16.91
N PRO A 81 3.61 -1.49 -18.04
CA PRO A 81 3.41 -0.64 -19.22
C PRO A 81 1.96 -0.60 -19.69
N ARG A 82 1.29 -1.75 -19.70
CA ARG A 82 -0.14 -1.83 -20.06
C ARG A 82 -1.02 -0.96 -19.15
N THR A 83 -0.75 -0.98 -17.85
CA THR A 83 -1.50 -0.16 -16.88
C THR A 83 -1.18 1.32 -17.09
N ALA A 84 0.09 1.68 -17.23
CA ALA A 84 0.51 3.07 -17.48
C ALA A 84 -0.14 3.66 -18.72
N ASN A 85 -0.18 2.89 -19.83
CA ASN A 85 -0.80 3.30 -21.09
C ASN A 85 -2.30 3.63 -20.94
N GLN A 86 -3.04 2.91 -20.09
CA GLN A 86 -4.45 3.22 -19.80
C GLN A 86 -4.63 4.59 -19.17
N PHE A 87 -3.60 5.10 -18.51
CA PHE A 87 -3.59 6.42 -17.87
C PHE A 87 -2.79 7.47 -18.65
N GLY A 88 -2.46 7.20 -19.92
CA GLY A 88 -1.79 8.14 -20.82
C GLY A 88 -0.29 8.29 -20.59
N ILE A 89 0.34 7.36 -19.86
CA ILE A 89 1.80 7.33 -19.65
C ILE A 89 2.41 6.25 -20.52
N GLN A 90 3.31 6.64 -21.43
CA GLN A 90 3.98 5.73 -22.34
C GLN A 90 5.08 4.92 -21.63
N GLU A 91 5.37 3.72 -22.13
CA GLU A 91 6.35 2.81 -21.52
C GLU A 91 7.72 3.47 -21.29
N HIS A 92 8.24 4.21 -22.30
CA HIS A 92 9.52 4.90 -22.21
C HIS A 92 9.57 5.99 -21.13
N GLN A 93 8.42 6.50 -20.66
CA GLN A 93 8.32 7.50 -19.60
C GLN A 93 8.40 6.88 -18.21
N LEU A 94 8.14 5.57 -18.08
CA LEU A 94 8.12 4.90 -16.77
C LEU A 94 9.46 4.91 -16.05
N GLY A 95 10.57 5.12 -16.74
CA GLY A 95 11.91 5.32 -16.16
C GLY A 95 12.08 6.68 -15.48
N VAL A 96 11.21 7.64 -15.74
CA VAL A 96 11.23 8.95 -15.08
C VAL A 96 10.40 8.88 -13.81
N PRO A 97 10.99 9.18 -12.62
CA PRO A 97 10.30 9.05 -11.33
C PRO A 97 8.93 9.71 -11.28
N GLU A 98 8.80 10.93 -11.78
CA GLU A 98 7.53 11.67 -11.75
C GLU A 98 6.44 10.98 -12.58
N TYR A 99 6.74 10.55 -13.81
CA TYR A 99 5.76 9.83 -14.64
C TYR A 99 5.37 8.47 -14.05
N ASN A 100 6.30 7.81 -13.37
CA ASN A 100 6.02 6.55 -12.69
C ASN A 100 5.05 6.76 -11.53
N ILE A 101 5.25 7.80 -10.72
CA ILE A 101 4.34 8.17 -9.62
C ILE A 101 2.99 8.62 -10.16
N ILE A 102 2.93 9.39 -11.25
CA ILE A 102 1.66 9.74 -11.91
C ILE A 102 0.90 8.49 -12.35
N ALA A 103 1.56 7.54 -13.00
CA ALA A 103 0.91 6.30 -13.43
C ALA A 103 0.37 5.49 -12.26
N GLY A 104 1.17 5.32 -11.20
CA GLY A 104 0.76 4.58 -10.00
C GLY A 104 -0.37 5.26 -9.22
N THR A 105 -0.33 6.59 -9.07
CA THR A 105 -1.40 7.33 -8.37
C THR A 105 -2.69 7.37 -9.17
N ARG A 106 -2.65 7.46 -10.50
CA ARG A 106 -3.85 7.33 -11.35
C ARG A 106 -4.46 5.92 -11.27
N PHE A 107 -3.63 4.90 -11.15
CA PHE A 107 -4.13 3.54 -10.92
C PHE A 107 -4.78 3.42 -9.53
N ILE A 108 -4.22 4.04 -8.49
CA ILE A 108 -4.86 4.12 -7.16
C ILE A 108 -6.22 4.82 -7.25
N GLN A 109 -6.33 5.98 -7.93
CA GLN A 109 -7.60 6.69 -8.12
C GLN A 109 -8.64 5.83 -8.83
N TRP A 110 -8.22 5.08 -9.87
CA TRP A 110 -9.10 4.13 -10.54
C TRP A 110 -9.59 3.04 -9.59
N LEU A 111 -8.72 2.51 -8.72
CA LEU A 111 -9.10 1.53 -7.70
C LEU A 111 -10.02 2.14 -6.63
N GLU A 112 -9.82 3.39 -6.23
CA GLU A 112 -10.72 4.09 -5.32
C GLU A 112 -12.14 4.19 -5.89
N HIS A 113 -12.24 4.64 -7.15
CA HIS A 113 -13.52 4.68 -7.84
C HIS A 113 -14.13 3.28 -8.02
N TYR A 114 -13.31 2.27 -8.30
CA TYR A 114 -13.78 0.89 -8.42
C TYR A 114 -14.39 0.35 -7.12
N TRP A 115 -13.85 0.75 -5.98
CA TRP A 115 -14.29 0.28 -4.66
C TRP A 115 -15.38 1.15 -4.04
N SER A 116 -15.55 2.42 -4.43
CA SER A 116 -16.56 3.33 -3.88
C SER A 116 -17.98 2.80 -4.02
N ASP A 117 -18.29 2.10 -5.13
CA ASP A 117 -19.62 1.53 -5.36
C ASP A 117 -19.84 0.17 -4.69
N LYS A 118 -18.82 -0.39 -4.05
CA LYS A 118 -18.83 -1.77 -3.51
C LYS A 118 -18.63 -1.85 -2.02
N LEU A 119 -18.16 -0.77 -1.43
CA LEU A 119 -17.87 -0.69 -0.01
C LEU A 119 -18.62 0.51 0.60
N PRO A 120 -19.19 0.38 1.81
CA PRO A 120 -19.79 1.51 2.51
C PRO A 120 -18.77 2.63 2.77
N ASP A 121 -19.16 3.89 2.53
CA ASP A 121 -18.30 5.09 2.74
C ASP A 121 -17.80 5.24 4.18
N THR A 122 -18.47 4.60 5.14
CA THR A 122 -18.07 4.62 6.56
C THR A 122 -16.86 3.74 6.88
N LEU A 123 -16.39 2.96 5.91
CA LEU A 123 -15.29 2.01 6.10
C LEU A 123 -13.99 2.51 5.45
N ASP A 124 -12.86 2.05 5.97
CA ASP A 124 -11.56 2.29 5.33
C ASP A 124 -11.38 1.36 4.11
N HIS A 125 -11.45 1.93 2.91
CA HIS A 125 -11.30 1.20 1.65
C HIS A 125 -9.82 0.88 1.31
N LYS A 126 -8.87 1.54 1.94
CA LYS A 126 -7.44 1.45 1.60
C LYS A 126 -6.88 0.02 1.63
N PRO A 127 -7.24 -0.87 2.59
CA PRO A 127 -6.78 -2.26 2.55
C PRO A 127 -7.21 -3.01 1.28
N PHE A 128 -8.44 -2.77 0.80
CA PHE A 128 -8.97 -3.35 -0.44
C PHE A 128 -8.24 -2.81 -1.66
N ILE A 129 -7.97 -1.49 -1.69
CA ILE A 129 -7.23 -0.81 -2.75
C ILE A 129 -5.79 -1.35 -2.82
N LEU A 130 -5.10 -1.42 -1.69
CA LEU A 130 -3.72 -1.92 -1.61
C LEU A 130 -3.62 -3.39 -2.05
N ALA A 131 -4.53 -4.24 -1.58
CA ALA A 131 -4.57 -5.64 -2.00
C ALA A 131 -4.86 -5.77 -3.50
N SER A 132 -5.74 -4.90 -4.04
CA SER A 132 -6.07 -4.87 -5.46
C SER A 132 -4.94 -4.34 -6.32
N TYR A 133 -4.17 -3.39 -5.82
CA TYR A 133 -2.96 -2.90 -6.47
C TYR A 133 -1.97 -4.03 -6.72
N ASN A 134 -1.78 -4.90 -5.73
CA ASN A 134 -0.84 -6.02 -5.81
C ASN A 134 -1.38 -7.22 -6.61
N ALA A 135 -2.61 -7.66 -6.37
CA ALA A 135 -3.15 -8.89 -6.91
C ALA A 135 -4.24 -8.72 -7.97
N GLY A 136 -4.72 -7.49 -8.15
CA GLY A 136 -5.87 -7.18 -8.97
C GLY A 136 -7.21 -7.28 -8.22
N PRO A 137 -8.18 -6.40 -8.55
CA PRO A 137 -9.45 -6.30 -7.81
C PRO A 137 -10.31 -7.56 -7.92
N GLY A 138 -10.18 -8.33 -9.01
CA GLY A 138 -10.93 -9.57 -9.19
C GLY A 138 -10.65 -10.62 -8.11
N HIS A 139 -9.39 -10.73 -7.66
CA HIS A 139 -9.05 -11.65 -6.58
C HIS A 139 -9.58 -11.21 -5.23
N VAL A 140 -9.65 -9.90 -4.98
CA VAL A 140 -10.24 -9.33 -3.77
C VAL A 140 -11.76 -9.52 -3.76
N LEU A 141 -12.46 -9.31 -4.90
CA LEU A 141 -13.89 -9.61 -5.04
C LEU A 141 -14.21 -11.09 -4.78
N ASP A 142 -13.36 -11.99 -5.26
CA ASP A 142 -13.55 -13.42 -4.95
C ASP A 142 -13.40 -13.71 -3.45
N ALA A 143 -12.46 -13.02 -2.79
CA ALA A 143 -12.29 -13.14 -1.34
C ALA A 143 -13.50 -12.59 -0.57
N MET A 144 -14.14 -11.51 -1.05
CA MET A 144 -15.41 -11.01 -0.51
C MET A 144 -16.54 -12.02 -0.63
N ARG A 145 -16.72 -12.64 -1.83
CA ARG A 145 -17.73 -13.70 -2.04
C ARG A 145 -17.49 -14.91 -1.14
N LEU A 146 -16.23 -15.28 -0.96
CA LEU A 146 -15.85 -16.34 -0.03
C LEU A 146 -16.13 -15.95 1.43
N ALA A 147 -15.90 -14.69 1.82
CA ALA A 147 -16.22 -14.20 3.15
C ALA A 147 -17.72 -14.30 3.42
N GLU A 148 -18.56 -13.78 2.54
CA GLU A 148 -20.00 -13.85 2.62
C GLU A 148 -20.49 -15.30 2.73
N LYS A 149 -20.01 -16.20 1.86
CA LYS A 149 -20.34 -17.63 1.88
C LYS A 149 -19.99 -18.32 3.20
N ASN A 150 -18.92 -17.88 3.86
CA ASN A 150 -18.44 -18.47 5.13
C ASN A 150 -18.96 -17.71 6.38
N GLY A 151 -19.99 -16.87 6.24
CA GLY A 151 -20.60 -16.15 7.36
C GLY A 151 -19.72 -15.02 7.94
N LEU A 152 -18.76 -14.53 7.16
CA LEU A 152 -17.92 -13.38 7.47
C LEU A 152 -18.45 -12.14 6.76
N ASP A 153 -18.12 -10.94 7.28
CA ASP A 153 -18.52 -9.70 6.64
C ASP A 153 -17.66 -9.42 5.39
N PRO A 154 -18.26 -9.37 4.18
CA PRO A 154 -17.53 -9.15 2.94
C PRO A 154 -16.98 -7.72 2.80
N HIS A 155 -17.44 -6.75 3.61
CA HIS A 155 -17.02 -5.36 3.57
C HIS A 155 -15.94 -5.01 4.62
N ILE A 156 -15.63 -5.94 5.51
CA ILE A 156 -14.58 -5.78 6.54
C ILE A 156 -13.32 -6.53 6.11
N TRP A 157 -12.21 -5.79 5.98
CA TRP A 157 -10.94 -6.40 5.60
C TRP A 157 -10.37 -7.31 6.69
N TYR A 158 -10.10 -6.72 7.88
CA TYR A 158 -9.39 -7.42 8.96
C TYR A 158 -10.26 -8.50 9.61
N GLY A 159 -9.71 -9.72 9.66
CA GLY A 159 -10.39 -10.88 10.25
C GLY A 159 -11.49 -11.48 9.36
N ASN A 160 -11.78 -10.90 8.20
CA ASN A 160 -12.82 -11.35 7.28
C ASN A 160 -12.24 -11.59 5.87
N VAL A 161 -12.23 -10.57 5.00
CA VAL A 161 -11.79 -10.71 3.60
C VAL A 161 -10.32 -11.11 3.49
N GLU A 162 -9.43 -10.60 4.36
CA GLU A 162 -8.02 -10.98 4.37
C GLU A 162 -7.82 -12.48 4.59
N ILE A 163 -8.65 -13.10 5.44
CA ILE A 163 -8.59 -14.57 5.74
C ILE A 163 -8.96 -15.36 4.50
N MET A 164 -9.99 -14.94 3.78
CA MET A 164 -10.43 -15.61 2.58
C MET A 164 -9.44 -15.45 1.44
N LEU A 165 -8.89 -14.25 1.28
CA LEU A 165 -7.82 -14.01 0.31
C LEU A 165 -6.57 -14.85 0.61
N LEU A 166 -6.18 -14.95 1.88
CA LEU A 166 -5.07 -15.80 2.34
C LEU A 166 -5.30 -17.27 1.98
N ASN A 167 -6.52 -17.75 2.18
CA ASN A 167 -6.91 -19.14 1.90
C ASN A 167 -7.07 -19.43 0.40
N LYS A 168 -7.16 -18.41 -0.46
CA LYS A 168 -7.40 -18.58 -1.90
C LYS A 168 -6.28 -19.30 -2.66
N SER A 169 -5.16 -19.63 -2.00
CA SER A 169 -4.13 -20.53 -2.52
C SER A 169 -4.48 -22.02 -2.37
N LYS A 170 -5.51 -22.36 -1.59
CA LYS A 170 -5.93 -23.75 -1.34
C LYS A 170 -7.01 -24.18 -2.33
N PRO A 171 -6.96 -25.42 -2.88
CA PRO A 171 -7.94 -25.91 -3.86
C PRO A 171 -9.41 -25.80 -3.41
N THR A 172 -9.69 -26.02 -2.13
CA THR A 172 -11.03 -25.92 -1.54
C THR A 172 -11.61 -24.50 -1.63
N TYR A 173 -10.77 -23.47 -1.76
CA TYR A 173 -11.20 -22.08 -1.88
C TYR A 173 -11.16 -21.60 -3.33
N TYR A 174 -10.03 -21.77 -4.06
CA TYR A 174 -9.97 -21.23 -5.42
C TYR A 174 -10.81 -22.00 -6.46
N LYS A 175 -11.24 -23.23 -6.15
CA LYS A 175 -12.19 -24.02 -6.97
C LYS A 175 -13.64 -23.86 -6.53
N ASP A 176 -13.89 -23.06 -5.49
CA ASP A 176 -15.26 -22.84 -5.02
C ASP A 176 -16.11 -22.17 -6.12
N PRO A 177 -17.40 -22.57 -6.30
CA PRO A 177 -18.27 -21.99 -7.34
C PRO A 177 -18.45 -20.48 -7.29
N VAL A 178 -18.27 -19.82 -6.11
CA VAL A 178 -18.37 -18.36 -6.00
C VAL A 178 -17.13 -17.64 -6.52
N VAL A 179 -16.02 -18.36 -6.72
CA VAL A 179 -14.74 -17.82 -7.21
C VAL A 179 -14.74 -17.74 -8.72
N ARG A 180 -14.46 -16.54 -9.28
CA ARG A 180 -14.45 -16.28 -10.71
C ARG A 180 -13.05 -16.10 -11.29
N HIS A 181 -12.06 -15.75 -10.45
CA HIS A 181 -10.69 -15.43 -10.87
C HIS A 181 -9.67 -16.52 -10.46
N GLY A 182 -10.16 -17.68 -9.97
CA GLY A 182 -9.33 -18.85 -9.70
C GLY A 182 -8.26 -18.64 -8.63
N TYR A 183 -7.13 -19.29 -8.82
CA TYR A 183 -6.00 -19.32 -7.88
C TYR A 183 -5.38 -17.95 -7.64
N CYS A 184 -5.05 -17.66 -6.37
CA CYS A 184 -4.25 -16.52 -5.95
C CYS A 184 -3.24 -16.95 -4.88
N ARG A 185 -2.01 -16.43 -4.96
CA ARG A 185 -1.04 -16.53 -3.85
C ARG A 185 -1.43 -15.58 -2.72
N GLY A 186 -2.54 -15.86 -2.04
CA GLY A 186 -3.15 -14.95 -1.08
C GLY A 186 -2.24 -14.42 0.03
N LYS A 187 -1.13 -15.11 0.34
CA LYS A 187 -0.10 -14.57 1.24
C LYS A 187 0.48 -13.26 0.73
N GLU A 188 0.72 -13.14 -0.57
CA GLU A 188 1.39 -11.99 -1.15
C GLU A 188 0.59 -10.69 -0.95
N PRO A 189 -0.67 -10.56 -1.42
CA PRO A 189 -1.46 -9.34 -1.20
C PRO A 189 -1.80 -9.08 0.27
N VAL A 190 -2.01 -10.11 1.08
CA VAL A 190 -2.30 -9.93 2.51
C VAL A 190 -1.07 -9.37 3.26
N PHE A 191 0.12 -9.93 3.03
CA PHE A 191 1.35 -9.39 3.63
C PHE A 191 1.75 -8.05 3.01
N TYR A 192 1.44 -7.80 1.74
CA TYR A 192 1.63 -6.50 1.11
C TYR A 192 0.90 -5.38 1.87
N VAL A 193 -0.38 -5.57 2.16
CA VAL A 193 -1.16 -4.63 2.96
C VAL A 193 -0.54 -4.44 4.34
N LYS A 194 -0.19 -5.54 5.04
CA LYS A 194 0.41 -5.49 6.38
C LYS A 194 1.75 -4.75 6.41
N ASP A 195 2.61 -5.00 5.44
CA ASP A 195 3.92 -4.36 5.35
C ASP A 195 3.79 -2.86 5.09
N ILE A 196 2.87 -2.44 4.20
CA ILE A 196 2.63 -1.02 3.91
C ILE A 196 2.15 -0.28 5.16
N TYR A 197 1.17 -0.81 5.89
CA TYR A 197 0.70 -0.19 7.12
C TYR A 197 1.78 -0.16 8.21
N LYS A 198 2.63 -1.19 8.30
CA LYS A 198 3.77 -1.22 9.20
C LYS A 198 4.75 -0.08 8.90
N TYR A 199 5.12 0.13 7.62
CA TYR A 199 5.98 1.25 7.24
C TYR A 199 5.27 2.60 7.45
N PHE A 200 3.99 2.68 7.19
CA PHE A 200 3.21 3.90 7.39
C PHE A 200 3.21 4.36 8.85
N GLU A 201 2.92 3.46 9.80
CA GLU A 201 2.98 3.79 11.23
C GLU A 201 4.40 4.20 11.65
N TYR A 202 5.40 3.53 11.11
CA TYR A 202 6.78 3.89 11.36
C TYR A 202 7.13 5.29 10.83
N TYR A 203 6.74 5.60 9.59
CA TYR A 203 6.99 6.91 8.99
C TYR A 203 6.26 8.05 9.70
N LYS A 204 5.06 7.82 10.23
CA LYS A 204 4.36 8.81 11.05
C LYS A 204 5.18 9.19 12.28
N VAL A 205 5.61 8.21 13.06
CA VAL A 205 6.43 8.47 14.24
C VAL A 205 7.71 9.21 13.86
N PHE A 206 8.39 8.74 12.83
CA PHE A 206 9.65 9.31 12.37
C PHE A 206 9.53 10.78 11.90
N THR A 207 8.51 11.11 11.13
CA THR A 207 8.31 12.48 10.63
C THR A 207 7.71 13.42 11.66
N ASP A 208 6.87 12.91 12.58
CA ASP A 208 6.23 13.72 13.63
C ASP A 208 7.24 14.08 14.73
N GLU A 209 8.16 13.18 15.10
CA GLU A 209 9.27 13.47 16.04
C GLU A 209 10.18 14.58 15.51
N GLN A 210 10.47 14.61 14.21
CA GLN A 210 11.29 15.66 13.60
C GLN A 210 10.59 17.03 13.61
N THR A 211 9.27 17.07 13.47
CA THR A 211 8.49 18.32 13.53
C THR A 211 8.54 18.94 14.93
N GLN A 212 8.71 18.14 15.99
CA GLN A 212 8.82 18.61 17.37
C GLN A 212 10.24 19.11 17.74
N ILE A 213 11.27 18.77 16.98
CA ILE A 213 12.67 19.11 17.26
C ILE A 213 13.10 20.44 16.60
N ILE A 214 12.27 21.09 15.77
CA ILE A 214 12.56 22.44 15.26
C ILE A 214 12.28 23.42 16.43
N PRO A 215 13.30 23.94 17.13
CA PRO A 215 13.04 24.86 18.24
C PRO A 215 12.57 26.20 17.67
N LEU A 216 11.60 26.81 18.35
CA LEU A 216 11.14 28.19 18.26
C LEU A 216 12.28 29.23 18.52
N ASN A 217 13.39 29.14 17.81
CA ASN A 217 14.53 30.06 17.94
C ASN A 217 14.86 30.79 16.62
N ALA A 218 13.83 31.31 15.96
CA ALA A 218 14.03 32.22 14.82
C ALA A 218 13.20 33.52 14.93
N THR A 219 12.93 33.98 16.17
CA THR A 219 12.25 35.29 16.36
C THR A 219 12.90 36.02 17.52
N ALA A 220 14.19 36.35 17.36
CA ALA A 220 14.83 37.38 18.17
C ALA A 220 16.12 37.84 17.48
N ALA A 221 16.01 38.60 16.38
CA ALA A 221 17.03 39.51 15.89
C ALA A 221 16.35 40.52 14.94
N LEU A 222 15.74 41.53 15.51
CA LEU A 222 15.58 42.88 14.94
C LEU A 222 15.79 43.87 16.06
#